data_cded4ffd9f3fb2757e7a4b76a3be962b
#
_entry.id   cded4ffd9f3fb2757e7a4b76a3be962b
#
_cell.length_a   1.000
_cell.length_b   1.000
_cell.length_c   1.000
_cell.angle_alpha   90.00
_cell.angle_beta   90.00
_cell.angle_gamma   90.00
#
_symmetry.space_group_name_H-M   'P 1'
#
loop_
_entity.id
_entity.type
_entity.pdbx_description
1 polymer ?
#
loop_
_entity_poly.entity_id
_entity_poly.type
_entity_poly.pdbx_seq_one_letter_code
_entity_poly.pdbx_strand_id
1 'polypeptide(L)'
;MPECEAYLSGRYEPHLGKEDINDMNSARRFDASQGPRIIGPRDGKLVDLGPVGVRFLVWGEESGGGFSLVEHPIPPRHLAAPLHRHSREDEYSYVLEGRMGALLGEDVVYAEAGDLAFKPRDQWHTFWNAGDTPCRILEIISPAGFERYFEELAMGVGSADEYQRRYGTEADFESIQRLCAEYGLRFPPIV
;
A
#
# COMPACT_ATOMS: atom_id res chain seq x y z
N MET A 1 18.33 17.29 0.51
CA MET A 1 17.09 17.96 0.96
C MET A 1 16.62 17.24 2.21
N PRO A 2 16.31 17.95 3.31
CA PRO A 2 16.14 17.35 4.65
C PRO A 2 14.90 16.46 4.80
N GLU A 3 13.94 16.56 3.89
CA GLU A 3 12.67 15.85 3.98
C GLU A 3 12.76 14.36 3.62
N CYS A 4 13.72 13.98 2.76
CA CYS A 4 13.96 12.58 2.39
C CYS A 4 14.69 11.80 3.50
N GLU A 5 15.51 12.49 4.31
CA GLU A 5 16.24 11.87 5.42
C GLU A 5 15.35 11.50 6.62
N ALA A 6 14.22 12.15 6.80
CA ALA A 6 13.31 11.88 7.93
C ALA A 6 12.58 10.53 7.76
N TYR A 7 12.20 10.14 6.55
CA TYR A 7 11.62 8.83 6.25
C TYR A 7 12.65 7.70 6.39
N LEU A 8 13.84 7.93 5.85
CA LEU A 8 14.95 6.98 5.93
C LEU A 8 15.43 6.75 7.37
N SER A 9 15.23 7.73 8.26
CA SER A 9 15.65 7.66 9.67
C SER A 9 14.59 7.11 10.64
N GLY A 10 13.40 6.72 10.17
CA GLY A 10 12.34 6.19 11.02
C GLY A 10 11.75 7.20 12.02
N ARG A 11 11.90 8.49 11.77
CA ARG A 11 11.39 9.58 12.63
C ARG A 11 10.08 10.16 12.10
N TYR A 12 9.19 9.31 11.60
CA TYR A 12 7.83 9.70 11.31
C TYR A 12 7.04 9.80 12.63
N GLU A 13 6.64 10.98 13.03
CA GLU A 13 5.67 11.18 14.10
C GLU A 13 4.29 11.42 13.47
N PRO A 14 3.34 10.47 13.59
CA PRO A 14 1.99 10.69 13.12
C PRO A 14 1.33 11.79 13.96
N HIS A 15 0.73 12.79 13.30
CA HIS A 15 -0.05 13.84 13.96
C HIS A 15 -1.43 13.36 14.45
N LEU A 16 -1.57 12.08 14.78
CA LEU A 16 -2.79 11.53 15.33
C LEU A 16 -2.77 11.67 16.87
N GLY A 17 -3.80 12.31 17.42
CA GLY A 17 -4.00 12.37 18.87
C GLY A 17 -4.21 10.97 19.46
N LYS A 18 -3.91 10.78 20.75
CA LYS A 18 -4.12 9.48 21.42
C LYS A 18 -5.57 8.99 21.38
N GLU A 19 -6.54 9.90 21.17
CA GLU A 19 -7.95 9.58 21.02
C GLU A 19 -8.24 8.98 19.65
N ASP A 20 -7.58 9.46 18.59
CA ASP A 20 -7.69 8.92 17.23
C ASP A 20 -7.15 7.49 17.12
N ILE A 21 -6.08 7.18 17.87
CA ILE A 21 -5.50 5.82 17.93
C ILE A 21 -6.45 4.82 18.60
N ASN A 22 -7.21 5.24 19.60
CA ASN A 22 -8.20 4.39 20.24
C ASN A 22 -9.44 4.16 19.37
N ASP A 23 -9.84 5.15 18.58
CA ASP A 23 -10.96 5.04 17.65
C ASP A 23 -10.56 4.19 16.41
N MET A 24 -9.31 4.29 15.96
CA MET A 24 -8.74 3.41 14.93
C MET A 24 -8.67 1.93 15.38
N ASN A 25 -8.46 1.67 16.67
CA ASN A 25 -8.52 0.31 17.24
C ASN A 25 -9.95 -0.22 17.41
N SER A 26 -10.95 0.66 17.44
CA SER A 26 -12.37 0.29 17.54
C SER A 26 -13.04 0.07 16.18
N ALA A 27 -12.40 0.45 15.07
CA ALA A 27 -12.86 0.08 13.73
C ALA A 27 -12.93 -1.45 13.68
N ARG A 28 -14.15 -1.98 13.66
CA ARG A 28 -14.48 -3.40 13.87
C ARG A 28 -13.57 -4.28 13.04
N ARG A 29 -12.65 -4.98 13.71
CA ARG A 29 -12.00 -6.14 13.10
C ARG A 29 -13.12 -7.06 12.66
N PHE A 30 -13.05 -7.49 11.43
CA PHE A 30 -14.02 -8.43 10.92
C PHE A 30 -13.92 -9.74 11.72
N ASP A 31 -15.04 -10.21 12.19
CA ASP A 31 -15.17 -11.50 12.86
C ASP A 31 -15.71 -12.51 11.83
N ALA A 32 -14.87 -13.44 11.40
CA ALA A 32 -15.23 -14.52 10.47
C ALA A 32 -16.40 -15.37 10.97
N SER A 33 -16.70 -15.34 12.28
CA SER A 33 -17.85 -16.02 12.87
C SER A 33 -19.19 -15.42 12.46
N GLN A 34 -19.22 -14.21 11.85
CA GLN A 34 -20.44 -13.54 11.44
C GLN A 34 -21.03 -14.05 10.10
N GLY A 35 -20.37 -15.00 9.44
CA GLY A 35 -20.88 -15.61 8.21
C GLY A 35 -20.76 -14.73 6.96
N PRO A 36 -21.47 -15.07 5.87
CA PRO A 36 -21.40 -14.35 4.60
C PRO A 36 -21.85 -12.90 4.72
N ARG A 37 -21.14 -11.97 4.08
CA ARG A 37 -21.43 -10.54 4.08
C ARG A 37 -21.12 -9.86 2.76
N ILE A 38 -21.68 -8.67 2.59
CA ILE A 38 -21.32 -7.73 1.54
C ILE A 38 -20.42 -6.65 2.18
N ILE A 39 -19.27 -6.40 1.57
CA ILE A 39 -18.39 -5.29 1.92
C ILE A 39 -18.67 -4.18 0.92
N GLY A 40 -19.32 -3.13 1.37
CA GLY A 40 -19.72 -2.00 0.55
C GLY A 40 -18.57 -1.01 0.28
N PRO A 41 -18.82 0.01 -0.54
CA PRO A 41 -17.76 0.95 -0.96
C PRO A 41 -17.25 1.87 0.16
N ARG A 42 -17.93 1.89 1.32
CA ARG A 42 -17.55 2.69 2.50
C ARG A 42 -17.19 1.83 3.71
N ASP A 43 -17.23 0.50 3.55
CA ASP A 43 -16.86 -0.42 4.62
C ASP A 43 -15.35 -0.68 4.63
N GLY A 44 -14.86 -1.23 5.71
CA GLY A 44 -13.45 -1.49 5.94
C GLY A 44 -12.73 -0.34 6.65
N LYS A 45 -11.60 -0.67 7.26
CA LYS A 45 -10.73 0.31 7.92
C LYS A 45 -9.92 1.04 6.84
N LEU A 46 -9.98 2.36 6.81
CA LEU A 46 -9.11 3.19 5.98
C LEU A 46 -7.99 3.77 6.84
N VAL A 47 -6.76 3.67 6.39
CA VAL A 47 -5.60 4.37 6.96
C VAL A 47 -4.92 5.21 5.87
N ASP A 48 -4.32 6.31 6.28
CA ASP A 48 -3.56 7.19 5.40
C ASP A 48 -2.06 6.91 5.55
N LEU A 49 -1.41 6.70 4.42
CA LEU A 49 0.06 6.63 4.31
C LEU A 49 0.56 7.89 3.56
N GLY A 50 0.20 9.05 4.06
CA GLY A 50 0.34 10.32 3.34
C GLY A 50 -0.82 10.49 2.34
N PRO A 51 -0.59 10.89 1.07
CA PRO A 51 -1.67 11.05 0.08
C PRO A 51 -2.22 9.72 -0.45
N VAL A 52 -1.54 8.60 -0.23
CA VAL A 52 -2.02 7.27 -0.62
C VAL A 52 -2.70 6.61 0.56
N GLY A 53 -3.96 6.24 0.40
CA GLY A 53 -4.71 5.51 1.43
C GLY A 53 -4.57 4.00 1.28
N VAL A 54 -4.84 3.29 2.36
CA VAL A 54 -5.02 1.83 2.36
C VAL A 54 -6.34 1.51 3.06
N ARG A 55 -7.28 0.96 2.33
CA ARG A 55 -8.57 0.51 2.85
C ARG A 55 -8.57 -1.01 2.95
N PHE A 56 -8.61 -1.54 4.17
CA PHE A 56 -8.62 -2.98 4.44
C PHE A 56 -10.02 -3.53 4.23
N LEU A 57 -10.16 -4.51 3.36
CA LEU A 57 -11.43 -5.16 3.01
C LEU A 57 -11.53 -6.57 3.57
N VAL A 58 -10.45 -7.36 3.44
CA VAL A 58 -10.36 -8.72 3.98
C VAL A 58 -8.99 -8.88 4.63
N TRP A 59 -8.99 -9.23 5.90
CA TRP A 59 -7.78 -9.54 6.63
C TRP A 59 -7.37 -11.00 6.45
N GLY A 60 -6.10 -11.32 6.67
CA GLY A 60 -5.59 -12.67 6.51
C GLY A 60 -6.30 -13.69 7.39
N GLU A 61 -6.68 -13.31 8.60
CA GLU A 61 -7.42 -14.20 9.51
C GLU A 61 -8.78 -14.61 8.95
N GLU A 62 -9.41 -13.74 8.14
CA GLU A 62 -10.71 -14.00 7.55
C GLU A 62 -10.65 -14.97 6.39
N SER A 63 -9.52 -15.03 5.70
CA SER A 63 -9.26 -15.96 4.58
C SER A 63 -8.56 -17.25 5.02
N GLY A 64 -8.34 -17.45 6.32
CA GLY A 64 -7.54 -18.56 6.82
C GLY A 64 -6.06 -18.47 6.44
N GLY A 65 -5.55 -17.26 6.19
CA GLY A 65 -4.17 -17.00 5.80
C GLY A 65 -3.91 -17.10 4.30
N GLY A 66 -4.92 -17.41 3.49
CA GLY A 66 -4.76 -17.62 2.05
C GLY A 66 -4.47 -16.32 1.29
N PHE A 67 -5.14 -15.24 1.65
CA PHE A 67 -4.93 -13.92 1.07
C PHE A 67 -5.43 -12.81 2.00
N SER A 68 -4.99 -11.60 1.75
CA SER A 68 -5.63 -10.38 2.22
C SER A 68 -6.07 -9.51 1.05
N LEU A 69 -7.01 -8.60 1.29
CA LEU A 69 -7.55 -7.71 0.27
C LEU A 69 -7.56 -6.29 0.79
N VAL A 70 -6.87 -5.42 0.09
CA VAL A 70 -6.85 -3.99 0.38
C VAL A 70 -7.17 -3.18 -0.88
N GLU A 71 -7.63 -1.96 -0.68
CA GLU A 71 -7.82 -1.01 -1.77
C GLU A 71 -6.90 0.20 -1.55
N HIS A 72 -6.25 0.64 -2.62
CA HIS A 72 -5.42 1.83 -2.65
C HIS A 72 -6.11 2.94 -3.45
N PRO A 73 -6.67 3.97 -2.81
CA PRO A 73 -7.02 5.22 -3.47
C PRO A 73 -5.74 6.03 -3.68
N ILE A 74 -5.43 6.36 -4.95
CA ILE A 74 -4.20 7.04 -5.35
C ILE A 74 -4.55 8.35 -6.05
N PRO A 75 -4.15 9.52 -5.51
CA PRO A 75 -4.37 10.80 -6.16
C PRO A 75 -3.69 10.89 -7.54
N PRO A 76 -4.11 11.84 -8.41
CA PRO A 76 -3.49 12.03 -9.71
C PRO A 76 -1.98 12.23 -9.64
N ARG A 77 -1.25 11.53 -10.50
CA ARG A 77 0.22 11.66 -10.64
C ARG A 77 1.00 11.38 -9.35
N HIS A 78 0.50 10.48 -8.49
CA HIS A 78 1.23 10.07 -7.28
C HIS A 78 1.83 8.67 -7.43
N LEU A 79 3.08 8.55 -6.97
CA LEU A 79 3.74 7.27 -6.74
C LEU A 79 3.10 6.63 -5.50
N ALA A 80 2.69 5.37 -5.60
CA ALA A 80 1.99 4.68 -4.52
C ALA A 80 2.94 4.06 -3.49
N ALA A 81 4.11 3.61 -3.96
CA ALA A 81 5.12 2.96 -3.12
C ALA A 81 6.52 3.21 -3.70
N PRO A 82 7.61 3.17 -2.90
CA PRO A 82 8.96 3.10 -3.44
C PRO A 82 9.13 1.85 -4.32
N LEU A 83 10.20 1.77 -5.09
CA LEU A 83 10.58 0.51 -5.75
C LEU A 83 10.89 -0.54 -4.67
N HIS A 84 10.20 -1.68 -4.69
CA HIS A 84 10.31 -2.69 -3.64
C HIS A 84 10.06 -4.11 -4.18
N ARG A 85 10.33 -5.10 -3.34
CA ARG A 85 9.99 -6.51 -3.59
C ARG A 85 9.60 -7.20 -2.29
N HIS A 86 8.80 -8.25 -2.42
CA HIS A 86 8.40 -9.14 -1.34
C HIS A 86 9.02 -10.52 -1.52
N SER A 87 9.50 -11.12 -0.45
CA SER A 87 10.06 -12.48 -0.51
C SER A 87 9.03 -13.58 -0.21
N ARG A 88 7.83 -13.21 0.22
CA ARG A 88 6.82 -14.17 0.70
C ARG A 88 5.51 -14.12 -0.08
N GLU A 89 5.11 -12.94 -0.51
CA GLU A 89 3.80 -12.67 -1.08
C GLU A 89 3.88 -12.43 -2.58
N ASP A 90 2.92 -12.96 -3.31
CA ASP A 90 2.55 -12.53 -4.64
C ASP A 90 1.46 -11.48 -4.52
N GLU A 91 1.49 -10.46 -5.36
CA GLU A 91 0.48 -9.41 -5.39
C GLU A 91 -0.22 -9.33 -6.75
N TYR A 92 -1.51 -8.99 -6.70
CA TYR A 92 -2.34 -8.84 -7.89
C TYR A 92 -3.09 -7.52 -7.77
N SER A 93 -2.73 -6.55 -8.63
CA SER A 93 -3.39 -5.24 -8.67
C SER A 93 -4.49 -5.25 -9.72
N TYR A 94 -5.75 -5.24 -9.29
CA TYR A 94 -6.90 -5.08 -10.18
C TYR A 94 -7.33 -3.61 -10.19
N VAL A 95 -7.32 -2.98 -11.36
CA VAL A 95 -7.67 -1.57 -11.50
C VAL A 95 -9.19 -1.41 -11.48
N LEU A 96 -9.70 -0.75 -10.43
CA LEU A 96 -11.12 -0.45 -10.28
C LEU A 96 -11.52 0.82 -11.03
N GLU A 97 -10.62 1.83 -11.04
CA GLU A 97 -10.88 3.15 -11.60
C GLU A 97 -9.58 3.84 -11.97
N GLY A 98 -9.61 4.64 -13.04
CA GLY A 98 -8.45 5.42 -13.48
C GLY A 98 -7.43 4.60 -14.24
N ARG A 99 -6.16 5.02 -14.18
CA ARG A 99 -5.06 4.43 -14.92
C ARG A 99 -3.86 4.20 -14.02
N MET A 100 -3.46 2.95 -13.86
CA MET A 100 -2.25 2.56 -13.16
C MET A 100 -1.08 2.53 -14.13
N GLY A 101 0.06 3.10 -13.73
CA GLY A 101 1.37 2.80 -14.29
C GLY A 101 2.12 1.91 -13.31
N ALA A 102 2.95 1.01 -13.79
CA ALA A 102 3.80 0.18 -12.96
C ALA A 102 5.16 -0.08 -13.61
N LEU A 103 6.19 -0.18 -12.79
CA LEU A 103 7.48 -0.75 -13.16
C LEU A 103 7.51 -2.17 -12.59
N LEU A 104 7.59 -3.19 -13.46
CA LEU A 104 7.61 -4.61 -13.12
C LEU A 104 8.93 -5.19 -13.61
N GLY A 105 9.89 -5.37 -12.71
CA GLY A 105 11.27 -5.63 -13.10
C GLY A 105 11.87 -4.46 -13.85
N GLU A 106 12.12 -4.63 -15.16
CA GLU A 106 12.68 -3.58 -16.03
C GLU A 106 11.59 -2.97 -16.96
N ASP A 107 10.37 -3.53 -16.97
CA ASP A 107 9.32 -3.14 -17.88
C ASP A 107 8.35 -2.13 -17.25
N VAL A 108 8.12 -1.02 -17.97
CA VAL A 108 7.05 -0.07 -17.64
C VAL A 108 5.77 -0.47 -18.37
N VAL A 109 4.74 -0.70 -17.60
CA VAL A 109 3.43 -1.12 -18.11
C VAL A 109 2.35 -0.16 -17.63
N TYR A 110 1.22 -0.17 -18.34
CA TYR A 110 0.03 0.59 -17.97
C TYR A 110 -1.19 -0.32 -17.97
N ALA A 111 -2.06 -0.13 -16.99
CA ALA A 111 -3.31 -0.85 -16.83
C ALA A 111 -4.46 0.12 -16.63
N GLU A 112 -5.59 -0.16 -17.27
CA GLU A 112 -6.83 0.61 -17.20
C GLU A 112 -7.86 -0.12 -16.33
N ALA A 113 -8.97 0.54 -16.01
CA ALA A 113 -10.06 -0.09 -15.25
C ALA A 113 -10.51 -1.41 -15.91
N GLY A 114 -10.47 -2.50 -15.13
CA GLY A 114 -10.75 -3.85 -15.58
C GLY A 114 -9.52 -4.72 -15.85
N ASP A 115 -8.33 -4.12 -15.93
CA ASP A 115 -7.09 -4.87 -16.09
C ASP A 115 -6.55 -5.39 -14.74
N LEU A 116 -5.79 -6.49 -14.81
CA LEU A 116 -5.09 -7.09 -13.68
C LEU A 116 -3.58 -7.12 -13.95
N ALA A 117 -2.79 -6.53 -13.06
CA ALA A 117 -1.35 -6.67 -13.06
C ALA A 117 -0.92 -7.70 -12.01
N PHE A 118 -0.06 -8.65 -12.41
CA PHE A 118 0.53 -9.64 -11.51
C PHE A 118 1.96 -9.24 -11.15
N LYS A 119 2.25 -9.22 -9.87
CA LYS A 119 3.55 -8.89 -9.27
C LYS A 119 4.01 -10.11 -8.46
N PRO A 120 4.80 -11.02 -9.06
CA PRO A 120 5.29 -12.19 -8.34
C PRO A 120 6.29 -11.78 -7.25
N ARG A 121 6.36 -12.59 -6.19
CA ARG A 121 7.39 -12.45 -5.15
C ARG A 121 8.79 -12.43 -5.74
N ASP A 122 9.72 -11.85 -5.01
CA ASP A 122 11.13 -11.68 -5.39
C ASP A 122 11.38 -10.78 -6.60
N GLN A 123 10.34 -10.26 -7.24
CA GLN A 123 10.50 -9.31 -8.34
C GLN A 123 10.37 -7.86 -7.86
N TRP A 124 11.32 -7.01 -8.26
CA TRP A 124 11.26 -5.58 -8.01
C TRP A 124 10.10 -4.95 -8.76
N HIS A 125 9.29 -4.16 -8.05
CA HIS A 125 8.15 -3.47 -8.63
C HIS A 125 7.81 -2.19 -7.87
N THR A 126 7.11 -1.30 -8.56
CA THR A 126 6.42 -0.14 -8.00
C THR A 126 5.24 0.21 -8.89
N PHE A 127 4.33 1.03 -8.40
CA PHE A 127 3.16 1.47 -9.17
C PHE A 127 2.75 2.89 -8.79
N TRP A 128 1.97 3.53 -9.66
CA TRP A 128 1.54 4.91 -9.51
C TRP A 128 0.22 5.17 -10.23
N ASN A 129 -0.42 6.29 -9.92
CA ASN A 129 -1.49 6.81 -10.75
C ASN A 129 -0.89 7.57 -11.94
N ALA A 130 -1.03 7.01 -13.13
CA ALA A 130 -0.52 7.57 -14.38
C ALA A 130 -1.48 8.59 -15.02
N GLY A 131 -2.68 8.77 -14.46
CA GLY A 131 -3.72 9.66 -14.94
C GLY A 131 -3.79 11.02 -14.22
N ASP A 132 -4.67 11.87 -14.71
CA ASP A 132 -4.97 13.19 -14.13
C ASP A 132 -6.25 13.18 -13.28
N THR A 133 -6.86 12.01 -13.12
CA THR A 133 -8.01 11.71 -12.25
C THR A 133 -7.60 10.72 -11.17
N PRO A 134 -8.37 10.57 -10.07
CA PRO A 134 -8.11 9.53 -9.08
C PRO A 134 -8.01 8.14 -9.70
N CYS A 135 -7.12 7.31 -9.15
CA CYS A 135 -7.00 5.91 -9.48
C CYS A 135 -7.31 5.07 -8.24
N ARG A 136 -8.02 3.96 -8.42
CA ARG A 136 -8.33 3.02 -7.35
C ARG A 136 -7.91 1.62 -7.78
N ILE A 137 -7.15 0.98 -6.93
CA ILE A 137 -6.59 -0.35 -7.18
C ILE A 137 -7.02 -1.27 -6.06
N LEU A 138 -7.56 -2.43 -6.41
CA LEU A 138 -7.78 -3.53 -5.48
C LEU A 138 -6.54 -4.41 -5.50
N GLU A 139 -5.90 -4.55 -4.35
CA GLU A 139 -4.70 -5.37 -4.19
C GLU A 139 -5.05 -6.68 -3.47
N ILE A 140 -4.80 -7.81 -4.13
CA ILE A 140 -4.85 -9.14 -3.54
C ILE A 140 -3.43 -9.53 -3.17
N ILE A 141 -3.18 -9.84 -1.92
CA ILE A 141 -1.87 -10.21 -1.38
C ILE A 141 -1.92 -11.66 -0.92
N SER A 142 -1.11 -12.53 -1.48
CA SER A 142 -1.17 -13.98 -1.20
C SER A 142 0.24 -14.60 -1.05
N PRO A 143 0.50 -15.35 0.05
CA PRO A 143 -0.37 -15.52 1.22
C PRO A 143 -0.60 -14.22 1.98
N ALA A 144 -1.59 -14.23 2.87
CA ALA A 144 -1.87 -13.08 3.73
C ALA A 144 -0.76 -12.84 4.76
N GLY A 145 -0.77 -11.63 5.36
CA GLY A 145 0.13 -11.23 6.44
C GLY A 145 0.77 -9.87 6.19
N PHE A 146 1.02 -9.53 4.92
CA PHE A 146 1.63 -8.26 4.55
C PHE A 146 0.71 -7.05 4.79
N GLU A 147 -0.59 -7.22 4.85
CA GLU A 147 -1.54 -6.15 5.20
C GLU A 147 -1.24 -5.52 6.56
N ARG A 148 -0.61 -6.28 7.46
CA ARG A 148 -0.16 -5.78 8.77
C ARG A 148 0.95 -4.73 8.66
N TYR A 149 1.78 -4.82 7.63
CA TYR A 149 2.80 -3.80 7.34
C TYR A 149 2.15 -2.42 7.15
N PHE A 150 1.08 -2.33 6.37
CA PHE A 150 0.39 -1.06 6.16
C PHE A 150 -0.23 -0.51 7.45
N GLU A 151 -0.80 -1.39 8.28
CA GLU A 151 -1.37 -1.00 9.57
C GLU A 151 -0.29 -0.45 10.51
N GLU A 152 0.84 -1.14 10.64
CA GLU A 152 1.95 -0.73 11.50
C GLU A 152 2.64 0.54 10.98
N LEU A 153 2.79 0.66 9.66
CA LEU A 153 3.35 1.85 9.02
C LEU A 153 2.49 3.09 9.30
N ALA A 154 1.17 2.97 9.20
CA ALA A 154 0.25 4.06 9.52
C ALA A 154 0.27 4.47 11.00
N MET A 155 0.61 3.54 11.89
CA MET A 155 0.78 3.82 13.32
C MET A 155 2.16 4.39 13.68
N GLY A 156 3.11 4.46 12.73
CA GLY A 156 4.47 4.89 12.97
C GLY A 156 5.24 3.97 13.94
N VAL A 157 4.92 2.68 13.97
CA VAL A 157 5.51 1.70 14.89
C VAL A 157 6.62 0.93 14.18
N GLY A 158 7.85 1.04 14.66
CA GLY A 158 8.98 0.30 14.10
C GLY A 158 9.87 1.12 13.15
N SER A 159 10.95 0.50 12.71
CA SER A 159 11.89 1.07 11.75
C SER A 159 11.80 0.33 10.40
N ALA A 160 12.35 0.94 9.34
CA ALA A 160 12.43 0.32 8.02
C ALA A 160 13.10 -1.07 8.07
N ASP A 161 14.20 -1.20 8.83
CA ASP A 161 14.91 -2.47 9.00
C ASP A 161 14.08 -3.54 9.73
N GLU A 162 13.26 -3.14 10.70
CA GLU A 162 12.36 -4.05 11.39
C GLU A 162 11.25 -4.54 10.46
N TYR A 163 10.70 -3.65 9.65
CA TYR A 163 9.69 -4.01 8.64
C TYR A 163 10.26 -4.97 7.59
N GLN A 164 11.46 -4.69 7.07
CA GLN A 164 12.12 -5.59 6.12
C GLN A 164 12.29 -6.99 6.69
N ARG A 165 12.78 -7.11 7.92
CA ARG A 165 12.95 -8.41 8.57
C ARG A 165 11.63 -9.12 8.85
N ARG A 166 10.65 -8.38 9.37
CA ARG A 166 9.36 -8.95 9.79
C ARG A 166 8.52 -9.39 8.61
N TYR A 167 8.42 -8.55 7.59
CA TYR A 167 7.55 -8.78 6.44
C TYR A 167 8.26 -9.35 5.22
N GLY A 168 9.59 -9.45 5.24
CA GLY A 168 10.36 -9.97 4.12
C GLY A 168 10.30 -9.06 2.88
N THR A 169 10.14 -7.75 3.11
CA THR A 169 10.13 -6.74 2.04
C THR A 169 11.49 -6.02 1.98
N GLU A 170 11.91 -5.65 0.79
CA GLU A 170 13.06 -4.77 0.54
C GLU A 170 12.56 -3.57 -0.27
N ALA A 171 13.07 -2.38 0.03
CA ALA A 171 12.69 -1.16 -0.68
C ALA A 171 13.93 -0.34 -1.06
N ASP A 172 13.93 0.17 -2.30
CA ASP A 172 14.90 1.12 -2.82
C ASP A 172 14.32 2.53 -2.78
N PHE A 173 14.60 3.24 -1.69
CA PHE A 173 14.17 4.62 -1.51
C PHE A 173 14.98 5.62 -2.34
N GLU A 174 16.19 5.26 -2.78
CA GLU A 174 17.05 6.14 -3.60
C GLU A 174 16.47 6.31 -5.01
N SER A 175 15.72 5.33 -5.50
CA SER A 175 15.07 5.39 -6.81
C SER A 175 13.88 6.35 -6.89
N ILE A 176 13.29 6.76 -5.75
CA ILE A 176 12.06 7.58 -5.72
C ILE A 176 12.21 8.87 -6.52
N GLN A 177 13.29 9.62 -6.32
CA GLN A 177 13.49 10.90 -7.01
C GLN A 177 13.63 10.70 -8.52
N ARG A 178 14.34 9.66 -8.95
CA ARG A 178 14.49 9.30 -10.36
C ARG A 178 13.15 8.94 -10.99
N LEU A 179 12.37 8.06 -10.34
CA LEU A 179 11.05 7.64 -10.83
C LEU A 179 10.09 8.84 -10.92
N CYS A 180 10.07 9.69 -9.89
CA CYS A 180 9.21 10.88 -9.89
C CYS A 180 9.57 11.85 -11.01
N ALA A 181 10.86 12.09 -11.27
CA ALA A 181 11.30 12.95 -12.34
C ALA A 181 11.02 12.36 -13.72
N GLU A 182 11.25 11.06 -13.91
CA GLU A 182 11.09 10.36 -15.19
C GLU A 182 9.62 10.26 -15.63
N TYR A 183 8.71 9.96 -14.68
CA TYR A 183 7.29 9.75 -14.98
C TYR A 183 6.38 10.94 -14.58
N GLY A 184 6.97 12.06 -14.15
CA GLY A 184 6.21 13.26 -13.77
C GLY A 184 5.31 13.03 -12.55
N LEU A 185 5.79 12.27 -11.56
CA LEU A 185 5.03 11.85 -10.39
C LEU A 185 5.33 12.74 -9.18
N ARG A 186 4.42 12.70 -8.22
CA ARG A 186 4.61 13.23 -6.87
C ARG A 186 4.79 12.06 -5.93
N PHE A 187 5.72 12.18 -5.01
CA PHE A 187 5.78 11.33 -3.84
C PHE A 187 5.31 12.15 -2.64
N PRO A 188 4.56 11.55 -1.69
CA PRO A 188 4.12 12.27 -0.51
C PRO A 188 5.30 12.98 0.13
N PRO A 189 5.16 14.27 0.54
CA PRO A 189 6.10 14.83 1.45
C PRO A 189 6.07 13.96 2.71
N ILE A 190 7.21 13.48 3.08
CA ILE A 190 7.41 12.78 4.33
C ILE A 190 7.31 13.87 5.40
N VAL A 191 6.17 13.92 6.07
CA VAL A 191 5.91 14.85 7.17
C VAL A 191 6.58 14.31 8.42
#